data_867cf9969174c7903e9faa6f364e3040
#
_entry.id   867cf9969174c7903e9faa6f364e3040
#
_cell.length_a   1.000
_cell.length_b   1.000
_cell.length_c   1.000
_cell.angle_alpha   90.00
_cell.angle_beta   90.00
_cell.angle_gamma   90.00
#
_symmetry.space_group_name_H-M   'P 1'
#
loop_
_entity.id
_entity.type
_entity.pdbx_description
1 polymer ?
#
loop_
_entity_poly.entity_id
_entity_poly.type
_entity_poly.pdbx_seq_one_letter_code
_entity_poly.pdbx_strand_id
1 'polypeptide(L)'
;GPPADADVTKLSGGEKRRVALCRLLLQKPDMLLLDEPTNHLDAESVAWLEQHLKDYSGTVVMVTHDRYFLDNVTGWILELDRGQGIPYEGNYSSWLEQKQKRLEQESREETSRQRTLANELEWIRKNPKARQAKSKARINAYEELLAESGKEKITQAHISIPMTDRLGDLVVEANGISKGYGDRLLIDNLSFKVPKGAIVGIIGPNGAGKTTLFRMITGQEKPDAGEIRIGETVDLGYVDQSREELDPNKTVWEEISDGLDIIELGKKQMPSRAYVGQFNFKGTDQQKKVGQLSGGERNRVHLAKMLRKGANVILLDEPTNDLDVDTLRSLEEGIMEYPGCVFVTSHDRWFLDRLATHILAYEGDSQVVWFEGNFEEYEKDKRRRLGDEAVQPHRVRYKKLA
;
A
#
# COMPACT_ATOMS: atom_id res chain seq x y z
N GLY A 1 -19.28 16.63 -4.42
CA GLY A 1 -18.41 17.60 -5.06
C GLY A 1 -18.53 18.98 -4.43
N PRO A 2 -17.60 19.93 -4.70
CA PRO A 2 -17.73 21.31 -4.24
C PRO A 2 -19.03 21.96 -4.80
N PRO A 3 -19.54 23.05 -4.20
CA PRO A 3 -20.63 23.82 -4.76
C PRO A 3 -20.33 24.25 -6.20
N ALA A 4 -21.36 24.33 -7.06
CA ALA A 4 -21.18 24.65 -8.49
C ALA A 4 -20.56 26.04 -8.75
N ASP A 5 -20.71 26.94 -7.79
CA ASP A 5 -20.22 28.33 -7.79
C ASP A 5 -18.90 28.50 -6.98
N ALA A 6 -18.32 27.40 -6.50
CA ALA A 6 -17.07 27.45 -5.72
C ALA A 6 -15.89 27.94 -6.58
N ASP A 7 -15.10 28.84 -6.01
CA ASP A 7 -13.86 29.27 -6.62
C ASP A 7 -12.82 28.15 -6.63
N VAL A 8 -12.40 27.72 -7.82
CA VAL A 8 -11.46 26.61 -8.03
C VAL A 8 -10.12 26.85 -7.32
N THR A 9 -9.71 28.09 -7.13
CA THR A 9 -8.45 28.42 -6.45
C THR A 9 -8.46 28.04 -4.97
N LYS A 10 -9.65 28.04 -4.34
CA LYS A 10 -9.88 27.76 -2.92
C LYS A 10 -10.17 26.28 -2.64
N LEU A 11 -10.26 25.45 -3.66
CA LEU A 11 -10.51 24.03 -3.52
C LEU A 11 -9.29 23.30 -2.97
N SER A 12 -9.52 22.22 -2.22
CA SER A 12 -8.48 21.26 -1.81
C SER A 12 -7.83 20.60 -3.04
N GLY A 13 -6.63 20.03 -2.86
CA GLY A 13 -5.92 19.33 -3.93
C GLY A 13 -6.77 18.22 -4.58
N GLY A 14 -7.45 17.41 -3.77
CA GLY A 14 -8.33 16.35 -4.26
C GLY A 14 -9.56 16.87 -5.02
N GLU A 15 -10.15 17.98 -4.56
CA GLU A 15 -11.27 18.61 -5.29
C GLU A 15 -10.83 19.21 -6.62
N LYS A 16 -9.67 19.87 -6.68
CA LYS A 16 -9.08 20.37 -7.93
C LYS A 16 -8.85 19.24 -8.93
N ARG A 17 -8.30 18.10 -8.48
CA ARG A 17 -8.11 16.93 -9.35
C ARG A 17 -9.44 16.39 -9.89
N ARG A 18 -10.46 16.26 -9.04
CA ARG A 18 -11.82 15.83 -9.49
C ARG A 18 -12.39 16.77 -10.53
N VAL A 19 -12.29 18.07 -10.34
CA VAL A 19 -12.75 19.06 -11.32
C VAL A 19 -11.98 18.96 -12.64
N ALA A 20 -10.66 18.79 -12.59
CA ALA A 20 -9.83 18.61 -13.78
C ALA A 20 -10.19 17.33 -14.53
N LEU A 21 -10.37 16.21 -13.81
CA LEU A 21 -10.79 14.94 -14.39
C LEU A 21 -12.18 15.04 -15.06
N CYS A 22 -13.17 15.62 -14.37
CA CYS A 22 -14.50 15.84 -14.95
C CYS A 22 -14.43 16.70 -16.22
N ARG A 23 -13.62 17.76 -16.21
CA ARG A 23 -13.44 18.63 -17.39
C ARG A 23 -12.84 17.86 -18.57
N LEU A 24 -11.82 17.00 -18.31
CA LEU A 24 -11.20 16.17 -19.32
C LEU A 24 -12.19 15.16 -19.92
N LEU A 25 -12.94 14.47 -19.08
CA LEU A 25 -13.93 13.46 -19.52
C LEU A 25 -15.08 14.07 -20.32
N LEU A 26 -15.50 15.29 -19.99
CA LEU A 26 -16.52 16.02 -20.74
C LEU A 26 -16.09 16.39 -22.17
N GLN A 27 -14.77 16.52 -22.42
CA GLN A 27 -14.24 16.80 -23.75
C GLN A 27 -14.31 15.59 -24.70
N LYS A 28 -14.49 14.37 -24.16
CA LYS A 28 -14.57 13.11 -24.91
C LYS A 28 -13.49 12.95 -25.99
N PRO A 29 -12.19 13.08 -25.67
CA PRO A 29 -11.12 12.89 -26.65
C PRO A 29 -11.06 11.44 -27.13
N ASP A 30 -10.52 11.18 -28.32
CA ASP A 30 -10.34 9.82 -28.85
C ASP A 30 -9.35 8.98 -28.01
N MET A 31 -8.43 9.63 -27.30
CA MET A 31 -7.46 9.01 -26.41
C MET A 31 -7.35 9.75 -25.07
N LEU A 32 -7.47 9.03 -23.97
CA LEU A 32 -7.26 9.49 -22.62
C LEU A 32 -5.90 9.01 -22.11
N LEU A 33 -5.09 9.93 -21.60
CA LEU A 33 -3.85 9.61 -20.85
C LEU A 33 -4.06 10.02 -19.39
N LEU A 34 -4.08 9.06 -18.48
CA LEU A 34 -4.38 9.27 -17.06
C LEU A 34 -3.18 8.80 -16.21
N ASP A 35 -2.71 9.69 -15.36
CA ASP A 35 -1.63 9.41 -14.41
C ASP A 35 -2.21 9.40 -12.99
N GLU A 36 -2.19 8.22 -12.36
CA GLU A 36 -2.76 7.94 -11.04
C GLU A 36 -4.16 8.55 -10.83
N PRO A 37 -5.14 8.20 -11.66
CA PRO A 37 -6.45 8.86 -11.65
C PRO A 37 -7.26 8.56 -10.38
N THR A 38 -6.97 7.47 -9.67
CA THR A 38 -7.65 7.06 -8.44
C THR A 38 -7.08 7.71 -7.18
N ASN A 39 -5.85 8.26 -7.24
CA ASN A 39 -5.19 8.87 -6.09
C ASN A 39 -6.01 10.04 -5.51
N HIS A 40 -6.19 10.01 -4.19
CA HIS A 40 -6.98 10.98 -3.42
C HIS A 40 -8.49 11.01 -3.77
N LEU A 41 -8.98 10.06 -4.55
CA LEU A 41 -10.40 9.85 -4.72
C LEU A 41 -10.93 8.94 -3.60
N ASP A 42 -12.14 9.22 -3.14
CA ASP A 42 -12.86 8.30 -2.27
C ASP A 42 -13.43 7.11 -3.07
N ALA A 43 -13.77 6.03 -2.39
CA ALA A 43 -14.24 4.80 -3.01
C ALA A 43 -15.45 5.01 -3.94
N GLU A 44 -16.32 5.97 -3.61
CA GLU A 44 -17.49 6.31 -4.47
C GLU A 44 -17.07 6.97 -5.78
N SER A 45 -16.10 7.90 -5.70
CA SER A 45 -15.56 8.55 -6.91
C SER A 45 -14.79 7.57 -7.79
N VAL A 46 -14.07 6.62 -7.18
CA VAL A 46 -13.37 5.55 -7.90
C VAL A 46 -14.38 4.65 -8.62
N ALA A 47 -15.43 4.18 -7.94
CA ALA A 47 -16.47 3.34 -8.55
C ALA A 47 -17.18 4.04 -9.71
N TRP A 48 -17.44 5.36 -9.58
CA TRP A 48 -18.00 6.15 -10.68
C TRP A 48 -17.03 6.22 -11.87
N LEU A 49 -15.73 6.42 -11.61
CA LEU A 49 -14.71 6.48 -12.66
C LEU A 49 -14.57 5.13 -13.37
N GLU A 50 -14.56 4.03 -12.62
CA GLU A 50 -14.56 2.67 -13.17
C GLU A 50 -15.68 2.47 -14.19
N GLN A 51 -16.92 2.81 -13.80
CA GLN A 51 -18.06 2.65 -14.69
C GLN A 51 -17.93 3.55 -15.92
N HIS A 52 -17.50 4.79 -15.75
CA HIS A 52 -17.34 5.73 -16.85
C HIS A 52 -16.28 5.27 -17.86
N LEU A 53 -15.15 4.73 -17.39
CA LEU A 53 -14.08 4.25 -18.28
C LEU A 53 -14.41 2.92 -18.97
N LYS A 54 -15.20 2.05 -18.33
CA LYS A 54 -15.75 0.84 -18.99
C LYS A 54 -16.61 1.19 -20.21
N ASP A 55 -17.40 2.25 -20.09
CA ASP A 55 -18.31 2.69 -21.15
C ASP A 55 -17.64 3.67 -22.13
N TYR A 56 -16.35 3.97 -21.93
CA TYR A 56 -15.64 4.94 -22.77
C TYR A 56 -15.33 4.38 -24.15
N SER A 57 -15.75 5.09 -25.21
CA SER A 57 -15.60 4.62 -26.60
C SER A 57 -14.20 4.80 -27.20
N GLY A 58 -13.36 5.65 -26.57
CA GLY A 58 -11.99 5.94 -27.00
C GLY A 58 -10.97 5.00 -26.36
N THR A 59 -9.70 5.22 -26.71
CA THR A 59 -8.59 4.50 -26.10
C THR A 59 -8.21 5.13 -24.75
N VAL A 60 -8.04 4.31 -23.72
CA VAL A 60 -7.58 4.76 -22.40
C VAL A 60 -6.22 4.14 -22.09
N VAL A 61 -5.24 4.99 -21.86
CA VAL A 61 -3.92 4.59 -21.35
C VAL A 61 -3.77 5.20 -19.96
N MET A 62 -3.51 4.37 -18.95
CA MET A 62 -3.40 4.86 -17.57
C MET A 62 -2.18 4.27 -16.87
N VAL A 63 -1.62 5.04 -15.98
CA VAL A 63 -0.65 4.60 -14.98
C VAL A 63 -1.38 4.58 -13.65
N THR A 64 -1.41 3.45 -12.96
CA THR A 64 -2.03 3.36 -11.63
C THR A 64 -1.48 2.18 -10.83
N HIS A 65 -1.49 2.31 -9.52
CA HIS A 65 -1.18 1.26 -8.56
C HIS A 65 -2.44 0.63 -7.93
N ASP A 66 -3.63 1.14 -8.28
CA ASP A 66 -4.91 0.62 -7.81
C ASP A 66 -5.25 -0.70 -8.53
N ARG A 67 -5.01 -1.81 -7.84
CA ARG A 67 -5.14 -3.17 -8.39
C ARG A 67 -6.58 -3.54 -8.68
N TYR A 68 -7.52 -3.09 -7.84
CA TYR A 68 -8.94 -3.34 -8.02
C TYR A 68 -9.46 -2.59 -9.25
N PHE A 69 -9.02 -1.35 -9.42
CA PHE A 69 -9.34 -0.54 -10.59
C PHE A 69 -8.78 -1.18 -11.88
N LEU A 70 -7.51 -1.64 -11.86
CA LEU A 70 -6.91 -2.37 -12.97
C LEU A 70 -7.68 -3.65 -13.29
N ASP A 71 -8.11 -4.39 -12.28
CA ASP A 71 -8.84 -5.65 -12.48
C ASP A 71 -10.20 -5.42 -13.15
N ASN A 72 -10.86 -4.31 -12.82
CA ASN A 72 -12.19 -3.98 -13.31
C ASN A 72 -12.22 -3.27 -14.67
N VAL A 73 -11.19 -2.50 -15.02
CA VAL A 73 -11.24 -1.57 -16.17
C VAL A 73 -10.34 -2.00 -17.32
N THR A 74 -9.23 -2.71 -17.05
CA THR A 74 -8.24 -2.98 -18.08
C THR A 74 -8.48 -4.28 -18.85
N GLY A 75 -8.19 -4.26 -20.15
CA GLY A 75 -8.10 -5.44 -21.00
C GLY A 75 -6.65 -5.79 -21.37
N TRP A 76 -5.71 -4.87 -21.11
CA TRP A 76 -4.28 -5.04 -21.35
C TRP A 76 -3.48 -4.36 -20.24
N ILE A 77 -2.36 -4.98 -19.84
CA ILE A 77 -1.39 -4.40 -18.91
C ILE A 77 -0.03 -4.37 -19.57
N LEU A 78 0.62 -3.22 -19.57
CA LEU A 78 2.01 -3.06 -19.96
C LEU A 78 2.87 -2.94 -18.69
N GLU A 79 3.61 -4.00 -18.37
CA GLU A 79 4.57 -3.98 -17.26
C GLU A 79 5.89 -3.37 -17.73
N LEU A 80 6.39 -2.40 -16.98
CA LEU A 80 7.72 -1.86 -17.17
C LEU A 80 8.68 -2.53 -16.19
N ASP A 81 9.46 -3.49 -16.67
CA ASP A 81 10.38 -4.28 -15.84
C ASP A 81 11.80 -4.24 -16.45
N ARG A 82 12.79 -3.85 -15.65
CA ARG A 82 14.22 -3.80 -16.04
C ARG A 82 14.48 -3.09 -17.36
N GLY A 83 13.79 -1.98 -17.61
CA GLY A 83 13.92 -1.18 -18.82
C GLY A 83 13.23 -1.78 -20.06
N GLN A 84 12.44 -2.82 -19.89
CA GLN A 84 11.64 -3.44 -20.95
C GLN A 84 10.15 -3.26 -20.69
N GLY A 85 9.36 -3.06 -21.74
CA GLY A 85 7.91 -3.07 -21.67
C GLY A 85 7.39 -4.45 -22.06
N ILE A 86 6.69 -5.12 -21.16
CA ILE A 86 6.16 -6.47 -21.35
C ILE A 86 4.63 -6.38 -21.36
N PRO A 87 3.98 -6.60 -22.52
CA PRO A 87 2.53 -6.58 -22.61
C PRO A 87 1.92 -7.88 -22.13
N TYR A 88 0.82 -7.77 -21.39
CA TYR A 88 -0.01 -8.88 -20.94
C TYR A 88 -1.46 -8.64 -21.35
N GLU A 89 -2.09 -9.61 -21.92
CA GLU A 89 -3.52 -9.59 -22.22
C GLU A 89 -4.32 -9.97 -20.99
N GLY A 90 -5.35 -9.18 -20.71
CA GLY A 90 -6.26 -9.38 -19.59
C GLY A 90 -6.14 -8.28 -18.53
N ASN A 91 -6.79 -8.55 -17.40
CA ASN A 91 -6.84 -7.66 -16.24
C ASN A 91 -5.69 -7.94 -15.24
N TYR A 92 -5.74 -7.29 -14.08
CA TYR A 92 -4.70 -7.43 -13.05
C TYR A 92 -4.54 -8.89 -12.55
N SER A 93 -5.65 -9.60 -12.32
CA SER A 93 -5.63 -11.02 -11.91
C SER A 93 -4.94 -11.89 -12.94
N SER A 94 -5.27 -11.72 -14.22
CA SER A 94 -4.63 -12.43 -15.33
C SER A 94 -3.14 -12.12 -15.44
N TRP A 95 -2.77 -10.85 -15.28
CA TRP A 95 -1.38 -10.42 -15.26
C TRP A 95 -0.59 -11.09 -14.13
N LEU A 96 -1.19 -11.16 -12.93
CA LEU A 96 -0.55 -11.77 -11.76
C LEU A 96 -0.20 -13.24 -12.00
N GLU A 97 -1.14 -14.01 -12.57
CA GLU A 97 -0.92 -15.41 -12.90
C GLU A 97 0.16 -15.59 -13.99
N GLN A 98 0.12 -14.75 -15.03
CA GLN A 98 1.11 -14.81 -16.12
C GLN A 98 2.49 -14.41 -15.61
N LYS A 99 2.58 -13.36 -14.75
CA LYS A 99 3.84 -12.93 -14.12
C LYS A 99 4.42 -14.03 -13.23
N GLN A 100 3.60 -14.70 -12.44
CA GLN A 100 4.05 -15.79 -11.58
C GLN A 100 4.64 -16.93 -12.41
N LYS A 101 3.96 -17.37 -13.47
CA LYS A 101 4.46 -18.40 -14.39
C LYS A 101 5.79 -18.00 -15.03
N ARG A 102 5.91 -16.75 -15.47
CA ARG A 102 7.16 -16.21 -16.02
C ARG A 102 8.30 -16.27 -15.01
N LEU A 103 8.08 -15.82 -13.78
CA LEU A 103 9.08 -15.83 -12.71
C LEU A 103 9.51 -17.25 -12.33
N GLU A 104 8.57 -18.20 -12.28
CA GLU A 104 8.89 -19.61 -12.06
C GLU A 104 9.76 -20.19 -13.19
N GLN A 105 9.45 -19.84 -14.43
CA GLN A 105 10.24 -20.26 -15.58
C GLN A 105 11.64 -19.64 -15.55
N GLU A 106 11.76 -18.34 -15.34
CA GLU A 106 13.05 -17.61 -15.19
C GLU A 106 13.90 -18.23 -14.06
N SER A 107 13.27 -18.57 -12.92
CA SER A 107 13.96 -19.22 -11.80
C SER A 107 14.47 -20.61 -12.13
N ARG A 108 13.69 -21.41 -12.87
CA ARG A 108 14.13 -22.74 -13.34
C ARG A 108 15.28 -22.64 -14.34
N GLU A 109 15.18 -21.71 -15.28
CA GLU A 109 16.22 -21.45 -16.28
C GLU A 109 17.52 -20.98 -15.62
N GLU A 110 17.43 -20.07 -14.64
CA GLU A 110 18.59 -19.58 -13.88
C GLU A 110 19.23 -20.69 -13.05
N THR A 111 18.43 -21.55 -12.40
CA THR A 111 18.94 -22.71 -11.65
C THR A 111 19.66 -23.69 -12.58
N SER A 112 19.11 -23.94 -13.77
CA SER A 112 19.74 -24.78 -14.79
C SER A 112 21.04 -24.18 -15.29
N ARG A 113 21.05 -22.86 -15.55
CA ARG A 113 22.23 -22.08 -15.96
C ARG A 113 23.34 -22.14 -14.92
N GLN A 114 22.99 -21.93 -13.63
CA GLN A 114 23.96 -22.02 -12.52
C GLN A 114 24.56 -23.40 -12.39
N ARG A 115 23.79 -24.49 -12.59
CA ARG A 115 24.30 -25.87 -12.63
C ARG A 115 25.28 -26.06 -13.79
N THR A 116 24.93 -25.54 -14.97
CA THR A 116 25.80 -25.61 -16.15
C THR A 116 27.11 -24.85 -15.90
N LEU A 117 27.04 -23.63 -15.37
CA LEU A 117 28.23 -22.83 -15.01
C LEU A 117 29.11 -23.57 -13.98
N ALA A 118 28.51 -24.17 -12.94
CA ALA A 118 29.25 -24.93 -11.94
C ALA A 118 29.98 -26.14 -12.56
N ASN A 119 29.27 -26.89 -13.43
CA ASN A 119 29.85 -28.02 -14.13
C ASN A 119 30.98 -27.60 -15.08
N GLU A 120 30.82 -26.50 -15.82
CA GLU A 120 31.86 -25.95 -16.71
C GLU A 120 33.06 -25.45 -15.92
N LEU A 121 32.82 -24.79 -14.76
CA LEU A 121 33.89 -24.33 -13.88
C LEU A 121 34.71 -25.49 -13.31
N GLU A 122 34.02 -26.57 -12.89
CA GLU A 122 34.67 -27.80 -12.38
C GLU A 122 35.49 -28.46 -13.48
N TRP A 123 34.97 -28.50 -14.72
CA TRP A 123 35.69 -29.03 -15.87
C TRP A 123 36.94 -28.19 -16.21
N ILE A 124 36.82 -26.85 -16.18
CA ILE A 124 37.97 -25.94 -16.41
C ILE A 124 39.06 -26.15 -15.33
N ARG A 125 38.68 -26.43 -14.10
CA ARG A 125 39.60 -26.67 -12.97
C ARG A 125 40.30 -28.02 -13.05
N LYS A 126 39.62 -29.06 -13.49
CA LYS A 126 40.13 -30.46 -13.48
C LYS A 126 41.11 -30.77 -14.63
N ASN A 127 41.20 -30.00 -15.71
CA ASN A 127 41.95 -30.39 -16.90
C ASN A 127 42.96 -29.34 -17.39
N PRO A 128 44.15 -29.17 -16.76
CA PRO A 128 45.15 -28.22 -17.18
C PRO A 128 45.81 -28.54 -18.55
N LYS A 129 45.78 -29.81 -19.01
CA LYS A 129 46.44 -30.28 -20.25
C LYS A 129 45.57 -30.17 -21.53
N ALA A 130 44.27 -29.92 -21.42
CA ALA A 130 43.33 -29.84 -22.56
C ALA A 130 43.18 -28.40 -23.14
N ARG A 131 44.05 -27.49 -22.76
CA ARG A 131 43.99 -26.04 -23.07
C ARG A 131 44.33 -25.65 -24.52
N GLN A 132 44.53 -26.59 -25.45
CA GLN A 132 44.84 -26.25 -26.83
C GLN A 132 43.63 -26.35 -27.77
N ALA A 133 43.31 -25.22 -28.42
CA ALA A 133 42.38 -25.00 -29.55
C ALA A 133 40.87 -25.27 -29.31
N LYS A 134 40.43 -26.39 -28.72
CA LYS A 134 39.00 -26.68 -28.46
C LYS A 134 38.45 -25.99 -27.16
N SER A 135 39.37 -25.46 -26.36
CA SER A 135 38.99 -24.87 -25.06
C SER A 135 38.54 -23.39 -25.20
N LYS A 136 38.97 -22.69 -26.25
CA LYS A 136 38.69 -21.25 -26.42
C LYS A 136 37.17 -20.98 -26.65
N ALA A 137 36.52 -21.80 -27.48
CA ALA A 137 35.09 -21.69 -27.72
C ALA A 137 34.26 -21.97 -26.43
N ARG A 138 34.73 -22.94 -25.61
CA ARG A 138 34.06 -23.30 -24.37
C ARG A 138 34.30 -22.28 -23.24
N ILE A 139 35.49 -21.66 -23.20
CA ILE A 139 35.78 -20.53 -22.31
C ILE A 139 34.94 -19.30 -22.70
N ASN A 140 34.86 -18.99 -24.01
CA ASN A 140 34.01 -17.89 -24.47
C ASN A 140 32.51 -18.15 -24.15
N ALA A 141 32.04 -19.38 -24.34
CA ALA A 141 30.65 -19.74 -23.95
C ALA A 141 30.41 -19.65 -22.44
N TYR A 142 31.42 -19.97 -21.61
CA TYR A 142 31.36 -19.77 -20.18
C TYR A 142 31.32 -18.28 -19.80
N GLU A 143 32.15 -17.44 -20.44
CA GLU A 143 32.17 -15.98 -20.22
C GLU A 143 30.87 -15.32 -20.69
N GLU A 144 30.29 -15.76 -21.80
CA GLU A 144 28.96 -15.32 -22.25
C GLU A 144 27.88 -15.70 -21.25
N LEU A 145 27.84 -16.96 -20.78
CA LEU A 145 26.93 -17.41 -19.74
C LEU A 145 27.09 -16.66 -18.42
N LEU A 146 28.33 -16.32 -18.06
CA LEU A 146 28.64 -15.53 -16.86
C LEU A 146 28.14 -14.09 -16.99
N ALA A 147 28.34 -13.47 -18.17
CA ALA A 147 27.85 -12.13 -18.46
C ALA A 147 26.30 -12.05 -18.44
N GLU A 148 25.62 -13.09 -18.88
CA GLU A 148 24.16 -13.20 -18.82
C GLU A 148 23.64 -13.50 -17.41
N SER A 149 24.41 -14.18 -16.55
CA SER A 149 24.00 -14.51 -15.16
C SER A 149 24.06 -13.31 -14.20
N GLY A 150 24.60 -12.17 -14.64
CA GLY A 150 24.66 -10.93 -13.87
C GLY A 150 23.33 -10.17 -13.75
N LYS A 151 22.23 -10.70 -14.29
CA LYS A 151 20.90 -10.08 -14.08
C LYS A 151 20.50 -10.23 -12.62
N GLU A 152 20.23 -9.09 -11.96
CA GLU A 152 19.85 -9.03 -10.55
C GLU A 152 18.73 -10.02 -10.23
N LYS A 153 18.95 -10.88 -9.23
CA LYS A 153 17.87 -11.70 -8.67
C LYS A 153 16.80 -10.77 -8.13
N ILE A 154 15.57 -10.97 -8.57
CA ILE A 154 14.41 -10.40 -7.87
C ILE A 154 14.33 -11.11 -6.52
N THR A 155 14.99 -10.56 -5.52
CA THR A 155 14.71 -10.92 -4.14
C THR A 155 13.44 -10.15 -3.79
N GLN A 156 12.33 -10.85 -3.63
CA GLN A 156 11.12 -10.24 -3.07
C GLN A 156 11.53 -9.61 -1.74
N ALA A 157 11.35 -8.31 -1.63
CA ALA A 157 11.59 -7.60 -0.39
C ALA A 157 10.53 -8.08 0.60
N HIS A 158 10.92 -8.57 1.75
CA HIS A 158 10.00 -8.99 2.80
C HIS A 158 10.09 -7.99 3.94
N ILE A 159 9.05 -7.19 4.13
CA ILE A 159 9.00 -6.20 5.22
C ILE A 159 8.71 -6.94 6.52
N SER A 160 9.70 -6.93 7.42
CA SER A 160 9.53 -7.48 8.77
C SER A 160 9.11 -6.36 9.73
N ILE A 161 7.93 -6.51 10.33
CA ILE A 161 7.39 -5.57 11.32
C ILE A 161 7.71 -6.10 12.73
N PRO A 162 8.56 -5.39 13.49
CA PRO A 162 8.88 -5.82 14.86
C PRO A 162 7.73 -5.53 15.81
N MET A 163 7.44 -6.47 16.69
CA MET A 163 6.52 -6.28 17.80
C MET A 163 7.31 -6.07 19.09
N THR A 164 6.88 -5.13 19.92
CA THR A 164 7.48 -4.85 21.22
C THR A 164 7.09 -5.93 22.25
N ASP A 165 6.00 -5.77 22.95
CA ASP A 165 5.52 -6.69 23.96
C ASP A 165 4.18 -7.34 23.59
N ARG A 166 3.83 -8.44 24.26
CA ARG A 166 2.55 -9.12 24.00
C ARG A 166 1.37 -8.27 24.47
N LEU A 167 0.33 -8.22 23.65
CA LEU A 167 -0.93 -7.55 24.00
C LEU A 167 -1.64 -8.24 25.16
N GLY A 168 -2.16 -7.46 26.10
CA GLY A 168 -3.11 -7.87 27.13
C GLY A 168 -4.52 -8.15 26.54
N ASP A 169 -5.50 -8.46 27.40
CA ASP A 169 -6.87 -8.80 26.95
C ASP A 169 -7.66 -7.59 26.45
N LEU A 170 -7.35 -6.41 26.96
CA LEU A 170 -7.86 -5.15 26.44
C LEU A 170 -6.85 -4.58 25.47
N VAL A 171 -7.29 -4.35 24.23
CA VAL A 171 -6.50 -3.62 23.20
C VAL A 171 -7.06 -2.22 23.07
N VAL A 172 -8.14 -2.04 22.34
CA VAL A 172 -8.87 -0.78 22.21
C VAL A 172 -10.36 -1.08 22.34
N GLU A 173 -11.03 -0.35 23.21
CA GLU A 173 -12.48 -0.43 23.42
C GLU A 173 -13.06 0.98 23.38
N ALA A 174 -14.06 1.18 22.54
CA ALA A 174 -14.80 2.43 22.44
C ALA A 174 -16.24 2.17 22.92
N ASN A 175 -16.74 3.02 23.81
CA ASN A 175 -18.06 2.91 24.40
C ASN A 175 -18.85 4.19 24.14
N GLY A 176 -19.81 4.15 23.21
CA GLY A 176 -20.75 5.23 22.91
C GLY A 176 -20.07 6.53 22.49
N ILE A 177 -18.95 6.48 21.77
CA ILE A 177 -18.21 7.67 21.40
C ILE A 177 -18.98 8.48 20.34
N SER A 178 -19.01 9.80 20.57
CA SER A 178 -19.51 10.77 19.59
C SER A 178 -18.49 11.88 19.40
N LYS A 179 -18.36 12.37 18.15
CA LYS A 179 -17.43 13.43 17.81
C LYS A 179 -17.95 14.29 16.66
N GLY A 180 -17.86 15.61 16.84
CA GLY A 180 -18.23 16.57 15.82
C GLY A 180 -17.31 17.78 15.78
N TYR A 181 -17.45 18.61 14.75
CA TYR A 181 -16.77 19.90 14.59
C TYR A 181 -17.73 20.93 14.02
N GLY A 182 -17.89 22.03 14.72
CA GLY A 182 -18.88 23.06 14.39
C GLY A 182 -20.27 22.45 14.31
N ASP A 183 -20.95 22.58 13.18
CA ASP A 183 -22.32 22.04 12.98
C ASP A 183 -22.34 20.60 12.43
N ARG A 184 -21.18 19.95 12.30
CA ARG A 184 -21.09 18.62 11.69
C ARG A 184 -20.76 17.56 12.72
N LEU A 185 -21.68 16.62 12.92
CA LEU A 185 -21.42 15.40 13.68
C LEU A 185 -20.76 14.40 12.76
N LEU A 186 -19.56 13.90 13.08
CA LEU A 186 -18.82 12.93 12.29
C LEU A 186 -19.10 11.50 12.73
N ILE A 187 -19.15 11.27 14.04
CA ILE A 187 -19.36 9.98 14.67
C ILE A 187 -20.48 10.13 15.67
N ASP A 188 -21.46 9.25 15.63
CA ASP A 188 -22.66 9.24 16.49
C ASP A 188 -22.76 7.91 17.22
N ASN A 189 -22.53 7.91 18.55
CA ASN A 189 -22.72 6.77 19.46
C ASN A 189 -22.03 5.46 18.99
N LEU A 190 -20.77 5.54 18.57
CA LEU A 190 -20.00 4.39 18.12
C LEU A 190 -19.47 3.55 19.29
N SER A 191 -19.71 2.25 19.26
CA SER A 191 -19.12 1.28 20.19
C SER A 191 -18.48 0.13 19.46
N PHE A 192 -17.25 -0.23 19.85
CA PHE A 192 -16.54 -1.39 19.32
C PHE A 192 -15.48 -1.87 20.30
N LYS A 193 -15.07 -3.14 20.15
CA LYS A 193 -13.97 -3.73 20.90
C LYS A 193 -13.07 -4.50 19.95
N VAL A 194 -11.78 -4.21 20.00
CA VAL A 194 -10.78 -4.81 19.12
C VAL A 194 -10.21 -6.06 19.77
N PRO A 195 -10.35 -7.25 19.14
CA PRO A 195 -9.72 -8.46 19.63
C PRO A 195 -8.20 -8.46 19.30
N LYS A 196 -7.44 -9.28 20.04
CA LYS A 196 -5.99 -9.46 19.78
C LYS A 196 -5.76 -10.01 18.38
N GLY A 197 -4.75 -9.48 17.71
CA GLY A 197 -4.38 -9.89 16.36
C GLY A 197 -5.35 -9.42 15.26
N ALA A 198 -6.29 -8.52 15.60
CA ALA A 198 -7.22 -8.00 14.62
C ALA A 198 -6.52 -7.02 13.66
N ILE A 199 -6.86 -7.14 12.38
CA ILE A 199 -6.54 -6.14 11.36
C ILE A 199 -7.86 -5.42 11.04
N VAL A 200 -7.95 -4.15 11.45
CA VAL A 200 -9.15 -3.33 11.33
C VAL A 200 -9.02 -2.41 10.14
N GLY A 201 -9.76 -2.68 9.07
CA GLY A 201 -9.90 -1.80 7.91
C GLY A 201 -10.88 -0.67 8.21
N ILE A 202 -10.46 0.58 8.05
CA ILE A 202 -11.32 1.75 8.24
C ILE A 202 -11.65 2.35 6.89
N ILE A 203 -12.91 2.32 6.52
CA ILE A 203 -13.40 2.76 5.22
C ILE A 203 -14.42 3.90 5.34
N GLY A 204 -14.46 4.73 4.33
CA GLY A 204 -15.41 5.83 4.25
C GLY A 204 -14.91 6.99 3.39
N PRO A 205 -15.78 7.94 3.06
CA PRO A 205 -15.42 9.08 2.23
C PRO A 205 -14.39 9.99 2.86
N ASN A 206 -13.75 10.82 2.03
CA ASN A 206 -12.80 11.82 2.52
C ASN A 206 -13.52 12.85 3.41
N GLY A 207 -12.90 13.15 4.57
CA GLY A 207 -13.49 14.05 5.57
C GLY A 207 -14.59 13.41 6.43
N ALA A 208 -14.75 12.09 6.39
CA ALA A 208 -15.72 11.37 7.23
C ALA A 208 -15.33 11.30 8.71
N GLY A 209 -14.07 11.54 9.05
CA GLY A 209 -13.57 11.47 10.42
C GLY A 209 -12.62 10.31 10.70
N LYS A 210 -12.09 9.62 9.67
CA LYS A 210 -11.14 8.50 9.81
C LYS A 210 -9.90 8.91 10.60
N THR A 211 -9.21 9.98 10.19
CA THR A 211 -8.05 10.53 10.90
C THR A 211 -8.41 11.05 12.30
N THR A 212 -9.63 11.59 12.49
CA THR A 212 -10.13 12.00 13.81
C THR A 212 -10.22 10.82 14.77
N LEU A 213 -10.70 9.66 14.29
CA LEU A 213 -10.71 8.42 15.09
C LEU A 213 -9.29 8.02 15.50
N PHE A 214 -8.32 8.09 14.61
CA PHE A 214 -6.91 7.81 14.95
C PHE A 214 -6.38 8.78 16.01
N ARG A 215 -6.68 10.07 15.91
CA ARG A 215 -6.30 11.06 16.93
C ARG A 215 -6.96 10.80 18.28
N MET A 216 -8.19 10.31 18.29
CA MET A 216 -8.85 9.92 19.53
C MET A 216 -8.21 8.66 20.14
N ILE A 217 -7.85 7.65 19.33
CA ILE A 217 -7.17 6.45 19.81
C ILE A 217 -5.77 6.78 20.34
N THR A 218 -5.04 7.71 19.68
CA THR A 218 -3.72 8.14 20.14
C THR A 218 -3.75 9.15 21.31
N GLY A 219 -4.95 9.55 21.75
CA GLY A 219 -5.13 10.51 22.85
C GLY A 219 -4.81 11.97 22.48
N GLN A 220 -4.52 12.26 21.21
CA GLN A 220 -4.32 13.62 20.72
C GLN A 220 -5.60 14.45 20.73
N GLU A 221 -6.74 13.78 20.67
CA GLU A 221 -8.06 14.37 20.73
C GLU A 221 -8.99 13.57 21.63
N LYS A 222 -9.98 14.22 22.23
CA LYS A 222 -10.98 13.56 23.07
C LYS A 222 -12.32 13.44 22.33
N PRO A 223 -13.08 12.37 22.51
CA PRO A 223 -14.47 12.31 22.08
C PRO A 223 -15.29 13.37 22.83
N ASP A 224 -16.37 13.87 22.21
CA ASP A 224 -17.29 14.84 22.82
C ASP A 224 -18.27 14.12 23.78
N ALA A 225 -18.55 12.84 23.53
CA ALA A 225 -19.30 11.96 24.43
C ALA A 225 -18.72 10.54 24.34
N GLY A 226 -18.99 9.73 25.38
CA GLY A 226 -18.45 8.39 25.48
C GLY A 226 -16.97 8.33 25.90
N GLU A 227 -16.37 7.17 25.84
CA GLU A 227 -14.97 6.96 26.22
C GLU A 227 -14.26 5.97 25.30
N ILE A 228 -12.94 6.17 25.14
CA ILE A 228 -12.04 5.20 24.54
C ILE A 228 -11.08 4.70 25.63
N ARG A 229 -11.03 3.37 25.79
CA ARG A 229 -10.16 2.69 26.74
C ARG A 229 -9.08 1.94 25.99
N ILE A 230 -7.85 2.20 26.35
CA ILE A 230 -6.67 1.55 25.77
C ILE A 230 -6.03 0.68 26.84
N GLY A 231 -5.68 -0.55 26.48
CA GLY A 231 -5.04 -1.49 27.39
C GLY A 231 -3.69 -0.99 27.89
N GLU A 232 -3.35 -1.26 29.14
CA GLU A 232 -2.08 -0.83 29.76
C GLU A 232 -0.83 -1.41 29.07
N THR A 233 -0.98 -2.53 28.37
CA THR A 233 0.10 -3.19 27.62
C THR A 233 0.20 -2.71 26.17
N VAL A 234 -0.65 -1.78 25.75
CA VAL A 234 -0.68 -1.28 24.39
C VAL A 234 0.43 -0.27 24.18
N ASP A 235 1.27 -0.54 23.19
CA ASP A 235 2.28 0.34 22.65
C ASP A 235 1.86 0.75 21.23
N LEU A 236 1.50 2.04 21.06
CA LEU A 236 0.91 2.56 19.83
C LEU A 236 1.99 3.10 18.89
N GLY A 237 2.04 2.53 17.68
CA GLY A 237 2.76 3.11 16.55
C GLY A 237 1.77 3.82 15.62
N TYR A 238 1.91 5.12 15.42
CA TYR A 238 1.05 5.88 14.52
C TYR A 238 1.84 6.53 13.38
N VAL A 239 1.39 6.27 12.14
CA VAL A 239 1.86 6.96 10.95
C VAL A 239 0.83 8.00 10.58
N ASP A 240 1.10 9.24 10.94
CA ASP A 240 0.28 10.38 10.52
C ASP A 240 0.63 10.79 9.07
N GLN A 241 -0.39 11.23 8.33
CA GLN A 241 -0.20 11.94 7.06
C GLN A 241 0.52 13.30 7.24
N SER A 242 0.47 13.91 8.44
CA SER A 242 1.28 15.07 8.79
C SER A 242 2.70 14.60 9.12
N ARG A 243 3.44 14.37 8.07
CA ARG A 243 4.81 13.94 7.94
C ARG A 243 5.70 14.51 9.06
N GLU A 244 6.22 13.67 9.98
CA GLU A 244 7.47 14.03 10.65
C GLU A 244 8.42 14.49 9.55
N GLU A 245 8.92 15.71 9.66
CA GLU A 245 9.80 16.25 8.63
C GLU A 245 11.04 15.36 8.54
N LEU A 246 11.15 14.65 7.41
CA LEU A 246 12.38 13.94 7.10
C LEU A 246 13.48 14.97 6.86
N ASP A 247 14.67 14.73 7.37
CA ASP A 247 15.81 15.62 7.14
C ASP A 247 16.25 15.52 5.66
N PRO A 248 16.06 16.56 4.85
CA PRO A 248 16.38 16.53 3.42
C PRO A 248 17.88 16.34 3.14
N ASN A 249 18.75 16.60 4.12
CA ASN A 249 20.20 16.52 3.97
C ASN A 249 20.76 15.12 4.27
N LYS A 250 20.04 14.31 5.03
CA LYS A 250 20.41 12.92 5.31
C LYS A 250 20.22 12.03 4.11
N THR A 251 21.00 10.97 4.04
CA THR A 251 20.76 9.87 3.09
C THR A 251 19.57 9.04 3.56
N VAL A 252 18.97 8.28 2.64
CA VAL A 252 17.89 7.32 2.97
C VAL A 252 18.33 6.39 4.09
N TRP A 253 19.55 5.86 4.00
CA TRP A 253 20.10 4.97 5.02
C TRP A 253 20.24 5.67 6.38
N GLU A 254 20.82 6.87 6.43
CA GLU A 254 20.97 7.63 7.68
C GLU A 254 19.62 7.97 8.31
N GLU A 255 18.64 8.35 7.49
CA GLU A 255 17.32 8.75 7.98
C GLU A 255 16.55 7.57 8.59
N ILE A 256 16.64 6.38 7.99
CA ILE A 256 15.96 5.18 8.48
C ILE A 256 16.71 4.53 9.64
N SER A 257 18.07 4.48 9.57
CA SER A 257 18.88 3.75 10.53
C SER A 257 19.45 4.59 11.68
N ASP A 258 19.29 5.92 11.64
CA ASP A 258 20.00 6.89 12.49
C ASP A 258 21.53 6.75 12.40
N GLY A 259 22.05 6.26 11.26
CA GLY A 259 23.47 6.04 11.02
C GLY A 259 24.04 4.77 11.69
N LEU A 260 23.19 3.90 12.24
CA LEU A 260 23.61 2.65 12.87
C LEU A 260 23.77 1.54 11.83
N ASP A 261 24.87 0.81 11.85
CA ASP A 261 25.09 -0.36 10.96
C ASP A 261 24.19 -1.55 11.32
N ILE A 262 23.90 -1.72 12.60
CA ILE A 262 23.00 -2.74 13.13
C ILE A 262 21.86 -2.03 13.84
N ILE A 263 20.63 -2.40 13.52
CA ILE A 263 19.42 -1.89 14.15
C ILE A 263 18.73 -2.98 14.94
N GLU A 264 18.07 -2.57 16.00
CA GLU A 264 17.21 -3.43 16.80
C GLU A 264 15.77 -3.36 16.26
N LEU A 265 15.18 -4.52 16.02
CA LEU A 265 13.80 -4.72 15.60
C LEU A 265 13.08 -5.59 16.65
N GLY A 266 12.57 -4.94 17.69
CA GLY A 266 12.08 -5.64 18.86
C GLY A 266 13.19 -6.44 19.54
N LYS A 267 13.07 -7.76 19.57
CA LYS A 267 14.09 -8.67 20.18
C LYS A 267 15.15 -9.18 19.18
N LYS A 268 15.07 -8.77 17.92
CA LYS A 268 15.98 -9.21 16.87
C LYS A 268 16.90 -8.06 16.47
N GLN A 269 18.13 -8.40 16.10
CA GLN A 269 19.08 -7.45 15.50
C GLN A 269 19.26 -7.80 14.02
N MET A 270 19.35 -6.78 13.18
CA MET A 270 19.63 -6.98 11.77
C MET A 270 20.50 -5.84 11.20
N PRO A 271 21.28 -6.11 10.12
CA PRO A 271 22.01 -5.07 9.42
C PRO A 271 21.06 -4.02 8.85
N SER A 272 21.29 -2.75 9.14
CA SER A 272 20.42 -1.65 8.74
C SER A 272 20.24 -1.54 7.22
N ARG A 273 21.29 -1.81 6.45
CA ARG A 273 21.24 -1.81 4.99
C ARG A 273 20.31 -2.90 4.42
N ALA A 274 20.24 -4.05 5.09
CA ALA A 274 19.32 -5.11 4.73
C ALA A 274 17.87 -4.71 5.02
N TYR A 275 17.64 -4.05 6.17
CA TYR A 275 16.32 -3.50 6.52
C TYR A 275 15.85 -2.44 5.50
N VAL A 276 16.71 -1.47 5.19
CA VAL A 276 16.41 -0.43 4.20
C VAL A 276 16.12 -1.04 2.82
N GLY A 277 16.80 -2.13 2.48
CA GLY A 277 16.54 -2.90 1.25
C GLY A 277 15.14 -3.52 1.18
N GLN A 278 14.50 -3.81 2.31
CA GLN A 278 13.12 -4.33 2.37
C GLN A 278 12.09 -3.32 1.86
N PHE A 279 12.42 -2.03 1.87
CA PHE A 279 11.58 -0.95 1.35
C PHE A 279 11.95 -0.53 -0.07
N ASN A 280 12.56 -1.45 -0.83
CA ASN A 280 12.95 -1.26 -2.23
C ASN A 280 14.01 -0.16 -2.46
N PHE A 281 14.84 0.15 -1.46
CA PHE A 281 16.03 0.96 -1.62
C PHE A 281 17.26 0.06 -1.73
N LYS A 282 17.73 -0.19 -2.96
CA LYS A 282 18.84 -1.12 -3.23
C LYS A 282 20.12 -0.38 -3.60
N GLY A 283 21.26 -0.93 -3.21
CA GLY A 283 22.57 -0.44 -3.60
C GLY A 283 22.78 1.07 -3.41
N THR A 284 22.92 1.80 -4.50
CA THR A 284 23.16 3.25 -4.52
C THR A 284 21.96 4.09 -4.08
N ASP A 285 20.73 3.55 -4.14
CA ASP A 285 19.53 4.29 -3.73
C ASP A 285 19.55 4.64 -2.25
N GLN A 286 20.20 3.80 -1.42
CA GLN A 286 20.37 4.06 0.01
C GLN A 286 21.23 5.29 0.32
N GLN A 287 22.03 5.73 -0.63
CA GLN A 287 22.91 6.90 -0.52
C GLN A 287 22.28 8.18 -1.08
N LYS A 288 21.11 8.08 -1.72
CA LYS A 288 20.36 9.26 -2.17
C LYS A 288 19.96 10.12 -1.00
N LYS A 289 20.03 11.44 -1.15
CA LYS A 289 19.53 12.38 -0.14
C LYS A 289 18.01 12.37 -0.14
N VAL A 290 17.41 12.41 1.04
CA VAL A 290 15.96 12.43 1.22
C VAL A 290 15.31 13.61 0.47
N GLY A 291 15.96 14.76 0.40
CA GLY A 291 15.48 15.91 -0.37
C GLY A 291 15.35 15.68 -1.88
N GLN A 292 16.04 14.68 -2.43
CA GLN A 292 16.00 14.32 -3.86
C GLN A 292 14.98 13.25 -4.22
N LEU A 293 14.30 12.68 -3.21
CA LEU A 293 13.34 11.60 -3.37
C LEU A 293 12.02 12.10 -3.95
N SER A 294 11.38 11.25 -4.76
CA SER A 294 9.98 11.42 -5.15
C SER A 294 9.03 11.33 -3.95
N GLY A 295 7.76 11.69 -4.14
CA GLY A 295 6.73 11.57 -3.10
C GLY A 295 6.60 10.13 -2.57
N GLY A 296 6.52 9.15 -3.48
CA GLY A 296 6.42 7.74 -3.12
C GLY A 296 7.67 7.19 -2.43
N GLU A 297 8.87 7.60 -2.86
CA GLU A 297 10.11 7.23 -2.16
C GLU A 297 10.14 7.79 -0.73
N ARG A 298 9.70 9.05 -0.51
CA ARG A 298 9.60 9.62 0.83
C ARG A 298 8.59 8.87 1.71
N ASN A 299 7.45 8.47 1.16
CA ASN A 299 6.47 7.66 1.89
C ASN A 299 7.05 6.32 2.33
N ARG A 300 7.86 5.66 1.49
CA ARG A 300 8.59 4.45 1.88
C ARG A 300 9.58 4.69 3.02
N VAL A 301 10.29 5.83 3.01
CA VAL A 301 11.21 6.19 4.11
C VAL A 301 10.44 6.42 5.42
N HIS A 302 9.30 7.15 5.37
CA HIS A 302 8.44 7.33 6.55
C HIS A 302 7.95 6.01 7.11
N LEU A 303 7.44 5.14 6.24
CA LEU A 303 6.94 3.83 6.63
C LEU A 303 8.06 2.98 7.27
N ALA A 304 9.24 2.95 6.67
CA ALA A 304 10.39 2.22 7.20
C ALA A 304 10.83 2.74 8.57
N LYS A 305 10.93 4.05 8.72
CA LYS A 305 11.32 4.72 9.97
C LYS A 305 10.35 4.42 11.11
N MET A 306 9.06 4.43 10.82
CA MET A 306 8.01 4.15 11.79
C MET A 306 8.00 2.66 12.17
N LEU A 307 7.98 1.76 11.18
CA LEU A 307 7.93 0.32 11.45
C LEU A 307 9.17 -0.15 12.22
N ARG A 308 10.32 0.50 12.05
CA ARG A 308 11.54 0.19 12.81
C ARG A 308 11.36 0.40 14.31
N LYS A 309 10.63 1.44 14.74
CA LYS A 309 10.43 1.74 16.17
C LYS A 309 9.80 0.58 16.93
N GLY A 310 9.04 -0.27 16.21
CA GLY A 310 8.25 -1.34 16.82
C GLY A 310 7.03 -0.77 17.55
N ALA A 311 6.04 -1.59 17.69
CA ALA A 311 4.81 -1.32 18.43
C ALA A 311 4.09 -2.65 18.63
N ASN A 312 2.96 -2.71 19.34
CA ASN A 312 2.08 -3.87 19.33
C ASN A 312 0.66 -3.55 18.85
N VAL A 313 0.37 -2.27 18.64
CA VAL A 313 -0.78 -1.77 17.89
C VAL A 313 -0.31 -0.70 16.91
N ILE A 314 -0.55 -0.90 15.63
CA ILE A 314 -0.10 0.00 14.56
C ILE A 314 -1.29 0.67 13.91
N LEU A 315 -1.23 1.99 13.76
CA LEU A 315 -2.21 2.78 13.04
C LEU A 315 -1.56 3.31 11.74
N LEU A 316 -2.13 2.92 10.60
CA LEU A 316 -1.66 3.29 9.26
C LEU A 316 -2.71 4.16 8.58
N ASP A 317 -2.42 5.44 8.36
CA ASP A 317 -3.34 6.35 7.65
C ASP A 317 -2.95 6.44 6.18
N GLU A 318 -3.76 5.79 5.31
CA GLU A 318 -3.58 5.69 3.86
C GLU A 318 -2.15 5.23 3.45
N PRO A 319 -1.64 4.11 3.99
CA PRO A 319 -0.27 3.67 3.71
C PRO A 319 -0.07 3.20 2.26
N THR A 320 -1.16 2.92 1.57
CA THR A 320 -1.15 2.44 0.17
C THR A 320 -0.92 3.55 -0.84
N ASN A 321 -1.09 4.80 -0.46
CA ASN A 321 -0.89 5.93 -1.35
C ASN A 321 0.57 6.05 -1.78
N ASP A 322 0.80 6.21 -3.09
CA ASP A 322 2.12 6.41 -3.70
C ASP A 322 3.12 5.23 -3.51
N LEU A 323 2.66 4.03 -3.08
CA LEU A 323 3.51 2.83 -3.03
C LEU A 323 3.41 2.06 -4.35
N ASP A 324 4.56 1.58 -4.83
CA ASP A 324 4.58 0.64 -5.95
C ASP A 324 4.02 -0.73 -5.56
N VAL A 325 3.56 -1.50 -6.55
CA VAL A 325 2.89 -2.80 -6.34
C VAL A 325 3.75 -3.79 -5.55
N ASP A 326 5.07 -3.81 -5.78
CA ASP A 326 5.97 -4.74 -5.08
C ASP A 326 6.13 -4.36 -3.61
N THR A 327 6.25 -3.06 -3.30
CA THR A 327 6.29 -2.55 -1.91
C THR A 327 4.95 -2.80 -1.20
N LEU A 328 3.81 -2.60 -1.90
CA LEU A 328 2.48 -2.90 -1.36
C LEU A 328 2.35 -4.37 -0.97
N ARG A 329 2.77 -5.30 -1.84
CA ARG A 329 2.74 -6.74 -1.55
C ARG A 329 3.61 -7.11 -0.36
N SER A 330 4.82 -6.54 -0.28
CA SER A 330 5.72 -6.75 0.84
C SER A 330 5.14 -6.22 2.16
N LEU A 331 4.42 -5.10 2.11
CA LEU A 331 3.70 -4.54 3.27
C LEU A 331 2.54 -5.44 3.67
N GLU A 332 1.76 -5.95 2.73
CA GLU A 332 0.68 -6.90 2.98
C GLU A 332 1.20 -8.15 3.70
N GLU A 333 2.25 -8.77 3.17
CA GLU A 333 2.87 -9.95 3.76
C GLU A 333 3.38 -9.63 5.19
N GLY A 334 4.03 -8.48 5.37
CA GLY A 334 4.48 -8.03 6.68
C GLY A 334 3.35 -7.81 7.69
N ILE A 335 2.21 -7.26 7.26
CA ILE A 335 1.03 -7.07 8.11
C ILE A 335 0.36 -8.42 8.44
N MET A 336 0.26 -9.33 7.48
CA MET A 336 -0.31 -10.67 7.71
C MET A 336 0.49 -11.50 8.73
N GLU A 337 1.81 -11.33 8.73
CA GLU A 337 2.70 -12.03 9.67
C GLU A 337 2.85 -11.32 11.02
N TYR A 338 2.35 -10.08 11.10
CA TYR A 338 2.47 -9.28 12.31
C TYR A 338 1.52 -9.78 13.42
N PRO A 339 2.04 -10.17 14.59
CA PRO A 339 1.22 -10.77 15.65
C PRO A 339 0.45 -9.76 16.51
N GLY A 340 0.63 -8.46 16.27
CA GLY A 340 -0.07 -7.37 16.95
C GLY A 340 -1.41 -7.02 16.28
N CYS A 341 -1.98 -5.88 16.65
CA CYS A 341 -3.17 -5.33 16.01
C CYS A 341 -2.79 -4.23 15.03
N VAL A 342 -3.53 -4.14 13.93
CA VAL A 342 -3.34 -3.09 12.93
C VAL A 342 -4.67 -2.39 12.66
N PHE A 343 -4.67 -1.07 12.71
CA PHE A 343 -5.72 -0.25 12.14
C PHE A 343 -5.20 0.37 10.86
N VAL A 344 -5.93 0.25 9.78
CA VAL A 344 -5.52 0.80 8.51
C VAL A 344 -6.67 1.51 7.81
N THR A 345 -6.46 2.77 7.46
CA THR A 345 -7.33 3.44 6.49
C THR A 345 -6.77 3.16 5.10
N SER A 346 -7.61 2.78 4.18
CA SER A 346 -7.22 2.65 2.78
C SER A 346 -8.43 2.78 1.85
N HIS A 347 -8.17 3.29 0.66
CA HIS A 347 -9.12 3.24 -0.45
C HIS A 347 -8.85 2.04 -1.37
N ASP A 348 -7.75 1.33 -1.18
CA ASP A 348 -7.43 0.10 -1.91
C ASP A 348 -8.27 -1.06 -1.36
N ARG A 349 -9.34 -1.39 -2.08
CA ARG A 349 -10.28 -2.47 -1.72
C ARG A 349 -9.61 -3.83 -1.73
N TRP A 350 -8.69 -4.07 -2.66
CA TRP A 350 -7.91 -5.30 -2.74
C TRP A 350 -7.07 -5.53 -1.49
N PHE A 351 -6.41 -4.47 -1.03
CA PHE A 351 -5.63 -4.48 0.19
C PHE A 351 -6.49 -4.82 1.42
N LEU A 352 -7.65 -4.16 1.54
CA LEU A 352 -8.58 -4.39 2.65
C LEU A 352 -9.21 -5.78 2.62
N ASP A 353 -9.57 -6.27 1.43
CA ASP A 353 -10.18 -7.59 1.29
C ASP A 353 -9.24 -8.72 1.67
N ARG A 354 -7.96 -8.54 1.34
CA ARG A 354 -6.92 -9.52 1.65
C ARG A 354 -6.50 -9.54 3.12
N LEU A 355 -6.52 -8.39 3.79
CA LEU A 355 -5.93 -8.24 5.12
C LEU A 355 -6.93 -8.09 6.25
N ALA A 356 -8.04 -7.37 6.02
CA ALA A 356 -8.93 -6.99 7.09
C ALA A 356 -9.67 -8.21 7.67
N THR A 357 -9.63 -8.31 8.99
CA THR A 357 -10.44 -9.24 9.77
C THR A 357 -11.69 -8.57 10.30
N HIS A 358 -11.67 -7.25 10.38
CA HIS A 358 -12.78 -6.40 10.82
C HIS A 358 -12.82 -5.13 9.99
N ILE A 359 -14.02 -4.62 9.77
CA ILE A 359 -14.23 -3.35 9.04
C ILE A 359 -14.94 -2.35 9.95
N LEU A 360 -14.45 -1.12 9.95
CA LEU A 360 -15.05 0.05 10.56
C LEU A 360 -15.49 1.00 9.44
N ALA A 361 -16.79 0.97 9.11
CA ALA A 361 -17.33 1.62 7.92
C ALA A 361 -18.11 2.88 8.24
N TYR A 362 -17.71 4.01 7.70
CA TYR A 362 -18.46 5.26 7.73
C TYR A 362 -19.52 5.26 6.63
N GLU A 363 -20.76 4.93 6.97
CA GLU A 363 -21.85 4.72 5.99
C GLU A 363 -22.66 5.99 5.65
N GLY A 364 -22.29 7.14 6.22
CA GLY A 364 -23.03 8.40 6.11
C GLY A 364 -23.96 8.65 7.31
N ASP A 365 -24.60 9.83 7.33
CA ASP A 365 -25.47 10.29 8.42
C ASP A 365 -24.84 10.11 9.83
N SER A 366 -23.52 10.27 9.92
CA SER A 366 -22.70 10.10 11.13
C SER A 366 -22.68 8.68 11.70
N GLN A 367 -23.21 7.71 10.96
CA GLN A 367 -23.23 6.31 11.36
C GLN A 367 -21.92 5.64 11.00
N VAL A 368 -21.33 4.96 11.96
CA VAL A 368 -20.13 4.12 11.79
C VAL A 368 -20.47 2.71 12.24
N VAL A 369 -20.27 1.74 11.34
CA VAL A 369 -20.63 0.34 11.57
C VAL A 369 -19.36 -0.46 11.85
N TRP A 370 -19.36 -1.23 12.93
CA TRP A 370 -18.36 -2.25 13.24
C TRP A 370 -18.83 -3.59 12.67
N PHE A 371 -18.01 -4.18 11.79
CA PHE A 371 -18.32 -5.44 11.11
C PHE A 371 -17.15 -6.42 11.28
N GLU A 372 -17.44 -7.66 11.60
CA GLU A 372 -16.48 -8.76 11.64
C GLU A 372 -16.46 -9.48 10.29
N GLY A 373 -15.34 -9.42 9.59
CA GLY A 373 -15.15 -9.95 8.24
C GLY A 373 -14.28 -9.05 7.39
N ASN A 374 -14.03 -9.48 6.14
CA ASN A 374 -13.27 -8.72 5.17
C ASN A 374 -14.14 -7.69 4.40
N PHE A 375 -13.53 -7.01 3.43
CA PHE A 375 -14.23 -5.96 2.69
C PHE A 375 -15.37 -6.52 1.81
N GLU A 376 -15.18 -7.64 1.15
CA GLU A 376 -16.20 -8.28 0.29
C GLU A 376 -17.41 -8.75 1.12
N GLU A 377 -17.17 -9.32 2.29
CA GLU A 377 -18.23 -9.76 3.21
C GLU A 377 -19.02 -8.56 3.75
N TYR A 378 -18.32 -7.47 4.09
CA TYR A 378 -18.96 -6.21 4.48
C TYR A 378 -19.84 -5.65 3.36
N GLU A 379 -19.36 -5.61 2.11
CA GLU A 379 -20.17 -5.13 0.99
C GLU A 379 -21.43 -5.97 0.79
N LYS A 380 -21.33 -7.29 0.91
CA LYS A 380 -22.50 -8.20 0.86
C LYS A 380 -23.48 -7.90 1.98
N ASP A 381 -22.98 -7.69 3.20
CA ASP A 381 -23.82 -7.32 4.34
C ASP A 381 -24.48 -5.95 4.14
N LYS A 382 -23.75 -4.97 3.68
CA LYS A 382 -24.26 -3.63 3.38
C LYS A 382 -25.40 -3.68 2.34
N ARG A 383 -25.23 -4.45 1.25
CA ARG A 383 -26.29 -4.67 0.25
C ARG A 383 -27.52 -5.31 0.87
N ARG A 384 -27.34 -6.30 1.74
CA ARG A 384 -28.45 -6.98 2.43
C ARG A 384 -29.21 -6.05 3.36
N ARG A 385 -28.53 -5.14 4.09
CA ARG A 385 -29.12 -4.21 5.07
C ARG A 385 -29.81 -3.00 4.42
N LEU A 386 -29.18 -2.44 3.41
CA LEU A 386 -29.57 -1.13 2.84
C LEU A 386 -30.08 -1.21 1.39
N GLY A 387 -30.06 -2.40 0.77
CA GLY A 387 -30.44 -2.62 -0.62
C GLY A 387 -29.32 -2.29 -1.62
N ASP A 388 -29.52 -2.64 -2.89
CA ASP A 388 -28.54 -2.46 -3.96
C ASP A 388 -28.22 -0.98 -4.26
N GLU A 389 -29.16 -0.07 -4.01
CA GLU A 389 -28.95 1.38 -4.20
C GLU A 389 -27.93 1.96 -3.22
N ALA A 390 -27.74 1.36 -2.05
CA ALA A 390 -26.80 1.83 -1.05
C ALA A 390 -25.32 1.63 -1.42
N VAL A 391 -25.05 0.79 -2.41
CA VAL A 391 -23.69 0.57 -2.95
C VAL A 391 -23.40 1.54 -4.12
N GLN A 392 -24.44 2.21 -4.65
CA GLN A 392 -24.25 3.21 -5.68
C GLN A 392 -23.68 4.51 -5.09
N PRO A 393 -22.82 5.22 -5.83
CA PRO A 393 -22.26 6.49 -5.37
C PRO A 393 -23.36 7.52 -5.08
N HIS A 394 -23.46 7.98 -3.84
CA HIS A 394 -24.39 9.04 -3.45
C HIS A 394 -23.72 10.05 -2.52
N ARG A 395 -24.24 11.27 -2.49
CA ARG A 395 -23.67 12.35 -1.67
C ARG A 395 -23.82 12.02 -0.17
N VAL A 396 -22.71 11.94 0.54
CA VAL A 396 -22.69 11.74 2.00
C VAL A 396 -23.38 12.93 2.69
N ARG A 397 -24.31 12.61 3.56
CA ARG A 397 -24.96 13.57 4.44
C ARG A 397 -24.40 13.40 5.85
N TYR A 398 -24.39 14.48 6.61
CA TYR A 398 -24.01 14.47 8.01
C TYR A 398 -25.17 15.00 8.84
N LYS A 399 -25.39 14.43 10.02
CA LYS A 399 -26.33 15.01 10.99
C LYS A 399 -25.80 16.36 11.44
N LYS A 400 -26.71 17.31 11.65
CA LYS A 400 -26.35 18.55 12.34
C LYS A 400 -26.26 18.28 13.84
N LEU A 401 -25.28 18.87 14.50
CA LEU A 401 -25.25 18.96 15.94
C LEU A 401 -26.48 19.78 16.37
N ALA A 402 -27.32 19.21 17.24
CA ALA A 402 -28.52 19.87 17.78
C ALA A 402 -28.12 20.91 18.81
#